data_2513d6cd0458ddd87401c47f06035b70
#
_entry.id   2513d6cd0458ddd87401c47f06035b70
#
_cell.length_a   1.000
_cell.length_b   1.000
_cell.length_c   1.000
_cell.angle_alpha   90.00
_cell.angle_beta   90.00
_cell.angle_gamma   90.00
#
_symmetry.space_group_name_H-M   'P 1'
#
loop_
_entity.id
_entity.type
_entity.pdbx_description
1 polymer ?
#
loop_
_entity_poly.entity_id
_entity_poly.type
_entity_poly.pdbx_seq_one_letter_code
_entity_poly.pdbx_strand_id
1 'polypeptide(L)'
;KTIIDRINNGLFDYNTDGLIFTPSNTGVSSNKTGVLAPNYKHTWVESFKWKPSKFNTIDFLVKFKRNELNEKQINNIYNDGTNLQSNTQVKSYYTLILYVGFDERKHGYINPCNDIIIDNIKKKQYNSYDTYKPAKFYPTNPSDESAHICNIIGQLDESNNLKILTEEGDEIEDNTIVEFSY
;
A
#
# COMPACT_ATOMS: atom_id res chain seq x y z
N LYS A 1 18.71 -21.82 7.04
CA LYS A 1 19.80 -21.17 6.27
C LYS A 1 19.82 -21.67 4.83
N THR A 2 19.88 -22.97 4.58
CA THR A 2 20.04 -23.56 3.24
C THR A 2 18.87 -23.25 2.28
N ILE A 3 17.61 -23.21 2.76
CA ILE A 3 16.45 -22.91 1.91
C ILE A 3 16.43 -21.43 1.52
N ILE A 4 16.70 -20.56 2.49
CA ILE A 4 16.75 -19.11 2.24
C ILE A 4 17.89 -18.78 1.26
N ASP A 5 19.05 -19.41 1.41
CA ASP A 5 20.18 -19.25 0.49
C ASP A 5 19.80 -19.71 -0.94
N ARG A 6 19.01 -20.78 -1.09
CA ARG A 6 18.51 -21.24 -2.39
C ARG A 6 17.52 -20.26 -3.02
N ILE A 7 16.61 -19.67 -2.23
CA ILE A 7 15.67 -18.66 -2.70
C ILE A 7 16.42 -17.43 -3.20
N ASN A 8 17.36 -16.92 -2.39
CA ASN A 8 18.13 -15.72 -2.73
C ASN A 8 19.00 -15.89 -3.96
N ASN A 9 19.45 -17.12 -4.24
CA ASN A 9 20.30 -17.44 -5.38
C ASN A 9 19.51 -17.97 -6.59
N GLY A 10 18.17 -18.01 -6.53
CA GLY A 10 17.36 -18.50 -7.65
C GLY A 10 17.58 -19.97 -8.00
N LEU A 11 17.92 -20.81 -7.02
CA LEU A 11 18.29 -22.22 -7.23
C LEU A 11 17.08 -23.19 -7.22
N PHE A 12 15.89 -22.68 -7.48
CA PHE A 12 14.71 -23.48 -7.73
C PHE A 12 14.31 -23.46 -9.18
N ASP A 13 13.75 -24.57 -9.69
CA ASP A 13 13.28 -24.70 -11.06
C ASP A 13 11.99 -23.91 -11.35
N TYR A 14 11.51 -23.16 -10.36
CA TYR A 14 10.31 -22.34 -10.39
C TYR A 14 10.52 -21.04 -9.62
N ASN A 15 9.74 -20.02 -9.96
CA ASN A 15 9.79 -18.75 -9.25
C ASN A 15 9.19 -18.87 -7.85
N THR A 16 9.90 -18.33 -6.85
CA THR A 16 9.44 -18.28 -5.46
C THR A 16 9.46 -16.85 -4.96
N ASP A 17 8.41 -16.45 -4.24
CA ASP A 17 8.30 -15.15 -3.58
C ASP A 17 8.58 -15.20 -2.07
N GLY A 18 8.81 -16.41 -1.53
CA GLY A 18 9.10 -16.58 -0.12
C GLY A 18 8.82 -17.98 0.42
N LEU A 19 8.59 -18.04 1.71
CA LEU A 19 8.30 -19.28 2.46
C LEU A 19 7.00 -19.16 3.25
N ILE A 20 6.25 -20.26 3.32
CA ILE A 20 5.10 -20.39 4.20
C ILE A 20 5.44 -21.42 5.27
N PHE A 21 5.40 -20.98 6.53
CA PHE A 21 5.58 -21.85 7.69
C PHE A 21 4.20 -22.24 8.21
N THR A 22 3.90 -23.51 8.20
CA THR A 22 2.63 -24.06 8.66
C THR A 22 2.85 -24.95 9.87
N PRO A 23 2.03 -24.84 10.94
CA PRO A 23 2.11 -25.76 12.08
C PRO A 23 1.66 -27.16 11.64
N SER A 24 2.41 -28.17 12.04
CA SER A 24 2.14 -29.58 11.66
C SER A 24 0.97 -30.21 12.42
N ASN A 25 0.59 -29.64 13.55
CA ASN A 25 -0.40 -30.18 14.48
C ASN A 25 -1.72 -29.41 14.50
N THR A 26 -1.90 -28.42 13.64
CA THR A 26 -3.10 -27.59 13.56
C THR A 26 -3.80 -27.78 12.22
N GLY A 27 -5.10 -28.03 12.24
CA GLY A 27 -5.91 -28.15 11.03
C GLY A 27 -6.13 -26.81 10.31
N VAL A 28 -6.22 -26.83 9.00
CA VAL A 28 -6.55 -25.64 8.20
C VAL A 28 -7.98 -25.19 8.54
N SER A 29 -8.16 -23.94 8.87
CA SER A 29 -9.44 -23.30 9.29
C SER A 29 -10.04 -23.84 10.59
N SER A 30 -9.34 -24.67 11.35
CA SER A 30 -9.86 -25.24 12.60
C SER A 30 -8.74 -25.46 13.59
N ASN A 31 -9.01 -25.20 14.87
CA ASN A 31 -8.11 -25.57 15.97
C ASN A 31 -8.13 -27.08 16.27
N LYS A 32 -8.93 -27.86 15.54
CA LYS A 32 -9.06 -29.30 15.70
C LYS A 32 -8.56 -30.03 14.48
N THR A 33 -7.58 -30.90 14.66
CA THR A 33 -7.08 -31.78 13.60
C THR A 33 -8.18 -32.70 13.08
N GLY A 34 -8.32 -32.78 11.75
CA GLY A 34 -9.25 -33.69 11.09
C GLY A 34 -10.71 -33.21 11.00
N VAL A 35 -11.03 -32.02 11.45
CA VAL A 35 -12.36 -31.43 11.31
C VAL A 35 -12.39 -30.48 10.14
N LEU A 36 -13.20 -30.82 9.10
CA LEU A 36 -13.51 -29.91 8.01
C LEU A 36 -14.42 -28.80 8.54
N ALA A 37 -14.01 -27.55 8.38
CA ALA A 37 -14.86 -26.41 8.69
C ALA A 37 -15.98 -26.33 7.62
N PRO A 38 -17.26 -26.43 8.02
CA PRO A 38 -18.34 -26.35 7.07
C PRO A 38 -18.45 -24.92 6.50
N ASN A 39 -18.24 -24.79 5.20
CA ASN A 39 -18.54 -23.58 4.41
C ASN A 39 -17.87 -22.25 4.80
N TYR A 40 -16.77 -22.27 5.56
CA TYR A 40 -16.07 -21.06 5.93
C TYR A 40 -14.82 -20.85 5.08
N LYS A 41 -14.72 -19.68 4.48
CA LYS A 41 -13.43 -19.14 3.98
C LYS A 41 -12.67 -18.54 5.16
N HIS A 42 -11.98 -19.36 5.92
CA HIS A 42 -11.09 -18.85 6.96
C HIS A 42 -9.68 -18.66 6.42
N THR A 43 -9.10 -17.51 6.69
CA THR A 43 -7.66 -17.33 6.57
C THR A 43 -6.99 -18.13 7.69
N TRP A 44 -6.02 -18.94 7.33
CA TRP A 44 -5.25 -19.69 8.32
C TRP A 44 -4.30 -18.74 9.06
N VAL A 45 -4.78 -18.20 10.19
CA VAL A 45 -4.07 -17.18 10.97
C VAL A 45 -2.77 -17.68 11.63
N GLU A 46 -2.61 -18.99 11.76
CA GLU A 46 -1.42 -19.60 12.35
C GLU A 46 -0.31 -19.89 11.33
N SER A 47 -0.51 -19.59 10.06
CA SER A 47 0.54 -19.68 9.07
C SER A 47 1.35 -18.39 9.01
N PHE A 48 2.68 -18.51 8.99
CA PHE A 48 3.58 -17.39 8.82
C PHE A 48 4.12 -17.39 7.40
N LYS A 49 4.02 -16.23 6.73
CA LYS A 49 4.61 -16.02 5.42
C LYS A 49 5.86 -15.17 5.58
N TRP A 50 6.97 -15.65 5.08
CA TRP A 50 8.20 -14.88 4.97
C TRP A 50 8.50 -14.59 3.51
N LYS A 51 8.79 -13.34 3.20
CA LYS A 51 9.22 -12.88 1.88
C LYS A 51 10.54 -12.14 2.00
N PRO A 52 11.45 -12.27 1.03
CA PRO A 52 12.56 -11.31 0.89
C PRO A 52 12.03 -9.88 0.78
N SER A 53 12.79 -8.90 1.29
CA SER A 53 12.35 -7.50 1.32
C SER A 53 11.92 -6.96 -0.06
N LYS A 54 12.59 -7.40 -1.13
CA LYS A 54 12.27 -7.02 -2.51
C LYS A 54 10.87 -7.43 -2.98
N PHE A 55 10.21 -8.36 -2.28
CA PHE A 55 8.85 -8.82 -2.57
C PHE A 55 7.83 -8.32 -1.52
N ASN A 56 8.26 -7.42 -0.64
CA ASN A 56 7.33 -6.78 0.28
C ASN A 56 6.56 -5.69 -0.45
N THR A 57 5.26 -5.81 -0.42
CA THR A 57 4.34 -4.89 -1.07
C THR A 57 3.27 -4.43 -0.09
N ILE A 58 2.73 -3.26 -0.31
CA ILE A 58 1.64 -2.68 0.46
C ILE A 58 0.59 -2.15 -0.50
N ASP A 59 -0.67 -2.49 -0.27
CA ASP A 59 -1.81 -1.98 -1.01
C ASP A 59 -2.26 -0.63 -0.44
N PHE A 60 -2.29 0.40 -1.28
CA PHE A 60 -2.77 1.72 -0.92
C PHE A 60 -3.96 2.14 -1.78
N LEU A 61 -4.95 2.74 -1.16
CA LEU A 61 -5.90 3.57 -1.87
C LEU A 61 -5.21 4.89 -2.21
N VAL A 62 -5.05 5.18 -3.50
CA VAL A 62 -4.34 6.37 -3.96
C VAL A 62 -5.29 7.50 -4.34
N LYS A 63 -4.89 8.73 -4.01
CA LYS A 63 -5.55 9.95 -4.45
C LYS A 63 -4.53 10.93 -4.97
N PHE A 64 -4.82 11.56 -6.11
CA PHE A 64 -3.96 12.63 -6.61
C PHE A 64 -4.04 13.86 -5.70
N LYS A 65 -2.87 14.43 -5.40
CA LYS A 65 -2.82 15.75 -4.80
C LYS A 65 -3.40 16.76 -5.78
N ARG A 66 -4.27 17.66 -5.29
CA ARG A 66 -4.96 18.66 -6.10
C ARG A 66 -4.50 20.06 -5.74
N ASN A 67 -4.56 20.94 -6.73
CA ASN A 67 -4.33 22.37 -6.55
C ASN A 67 -5.59 23.06 -5.99
N GLU A 68 -5.54 24.39 -5.81
CA GLU A 68 -6.66 25.21 -5.32
C GLU A 68 -7.88 25.18 -6.26
N LEU A 69 -7.67 24.90 -7.54
CA LEU A 69 -8.72 24.77 -8.57
C LEU A 69 -9.29 23.35 -8.64
N ASN A 70 -8.91 22.47 -7.73
CA ASN A 70 -9.32 21.06 -7.68
C ASN A 70 -8.84 20.22 -8.88
N GLU A 71 -7.79 20.66 -9.59
CA GLU A 71 -7.15 19.91 -10.66
C GLU A 71 -5.99 19.07 -10.13
N LYS A 72 -5.63 17.97 -10.81
CA LYS A 72 -4.46 17.16 -10.48
C LYS A 72 -3.20 18.04 -10.55
N GLN A 73 -2.47 18.16 -9.44
CA GLN A 73 -1.28 18.99 -9.38
C GLN A 73 -0.12 18.30 -10.10
N ILE A 74 0.36 18.94 -11.18
CA ILE A 74 1.57 18.50 -11.90
C ILE A 74 2.75 19.33 -11.39
N ASN A 75 3.84 18.66 -11.08
CA ASN A 75 5.10 19.29 -10.68
C ASN A 75 6.20 18.84 -11.63
N ASN A 76 7.26 19.65 -11.71
CA ASN A 76 8.40 19.38 -12.58
C ASN A 76 9.68 19.22 -11.77
N ILE A 77 10.53 18.30 -12.17
CA ILE A 77 11.85 18.08 -11.61
C ILE A 77 12.89 18.05 -12.73
N TYR A 78 14.06 18.65 -12.48
CA TYR A 78 15.21 18.57 -13.39
C TYR A 78 16.02 17.32 -13.09
N ASN A 79 16.35 16.54 -14.11
CA ASN A 79 16.97 15.23 -13.93
C ASN A 79 18.40 15.34 -13.35
N ASP A 80 19.29 16.16 -13.84
CA ASP A 80 20.69 16.18 -13.38
C ASP A 80 21.29 17.56 -13.13
N GLY A 81 20.54 18.62 -13.30
CA GLY A 81 20.97 19.99 -13.01
C GLY A 81 22.20 20.50 -13.79
N THR A 82 22.81 19.69 -14.66
CA THR A 82 24.09 19.99 -15.30
C THR A 82 23.97 20.60 -16.69
N ASN A 83 22.79 20.49 -17.33
CA ASN A 83 22.63 21.05 -18.68
C ASN A 83 21.25 21.69 -18.86
N LEU A 84 21.16 22.97 -18.55
CA LEU A 84 19.94 23.79 -18.65
C LEU A 84 19.38 23.98 -20.07
N GLN A 85 20.09 23.49 -21.10
CA GLN A 85 19.72 23.72 -22.51
C GLN A 85 18.99 22.54 -23.16
N SER A 86 18.83 21.41 -22.45
CA SER A 86 18.17 20.23 -23.00
C SER A 86 16.75 20.09 -22.46
N ASN A 87 15.75 20.15 -23.34
CA ASN A 87 14.33 19.91 -23.01
C ASN A 87 14.06 18.51 -22.46
N THR A 88 14.99 17.57 -22.61
CA THR A 88 14.89 16.18 -22.12
C THR A 88 15.19 16.05 -20.62
N GLN A 89 15.60 17.12 -19.96
CA GLN A 89 15.98 17.10 -18.54
C GLN A 89 14.84 17.39 -17.57
N VAL A 90 13.71 17.89 -18.08
CA VAL A 90 12.54 18.16 -17.25
C VAL A 90 11.64 16.94 -17.26
N LYS A 91 11.43 16.35 -16.08
CA LYS A 91 10.43 15.30 -15.87
C LYS A 91 9.26 15.85 -15.09
N SER A 92 8.07 15.58 -15.55
CA SER A 92 6.85 15.93 -14.85
C SER A 92 6.39 14.76 -13.98
N TYR A 93 5.86 15.06 -12.80
CA TYR A 93 5.38 14.06 -11.87
C TYR A 93 4.07 14.48 -11.21
N TYR A 94 3.31 13.47 -10.80
CA TYR A 94 2.19 13.64 -9.90
C TYR A 94 2.58 13.26 -8.48
N THR A 95 1.97 13.94 -7.52
CA THR A 95 2.03 13.55 -6.12
C THR A 95 0.76 12.79 -5.76
N LEU A 96 0.92 11.55 -5.32
CA LEU A 96 -0.15 10.74 -4.77
C LEU A 96 -0.17 10.84 -3.25
N ILE A 97 -1.36 10.81 -2.69
CA ILE A 97 -1.59 10.66 -1.25
C ILE A 97 -2.05 9.23 -1.02
N LEU A 98 -1.29 8.51 -0.21
CA LEU A 98 -1.48 7.11 0.10
C LEU A 98 -2.38 6.94 1.33
N TYR A 99 -3.43 6.14 1.19
CA TYR A 99 -4.36 5.82 2.25
C TYR A 99 -4.39 4.33 2.51
N VAL A 100 -4.57 3.97 3.78
CA VAL A 100 -4.80 2.60 4.25
C VAL A 100 -6.18 2.47 4.86
N GLY A 101 -6.71 1.25 4.91
CA GLY A 101 -7.95 0.96 5.61
C GLY A 101 -7.74 1.04 7.13
N PHE A 102 -8.51 1.86 7.80
CA PHE A 102 -8.45 2.07 9.23
C PHE A 102 -9.80 1.79 9.90
N ASP A 103 -9.81 0.93 10.91
CA ASP A 103 -10.96 0.65 11.76
C ASP A 103 -10.63 1.06 13.20
N GLU A 104 -11.27 2.12 13.67
CA GLU A 104 -11.04 2.67 15.02
C GLU A 104 -11.33 1.67 16.15
N ARG A 105 -12.23 0.71 15.94
CA ARG A 105 -12.54 -0.31 16.93
C ARG A 105 -11.42 -1.34 17.09
N LYS A 106 -10.66 -1.57 16.04
CA LYS A 106 -9.55 -2.52 16.01
C LYS A 106 -8.21 -1.87 16.30
N HIS A 107 -8.01 -0.64 15.79
CA HIS A 107 -6.72 0.02 15.78
C HIS A 107 -6.65 1.23 16.72
N GLY A 108 -7.77 1.57 17.41
CA GLY A 108 -7.85 2.75 18.25
C GLY A 108 -8.10 4.04 17.46
N TYR A 109 -8.00 5.17 18.13
CA TYR A 109 -8.21 6.48 17.48
C TYR A 109 -6.94 6.98 16.81
N ILE A 110 -7.05 7.56 15.61
CA ILE A 110 -5.92 8.16 14.88
C ILE A 110 -5.35 9.33 15.68
N ASN A 111 -6.21 10.18 16.21
CA ASN A 111 -5.83 11.30 17.06
C ASN A 111 -6.81 11.46 18.22
N PRO A 112 -6.65 10.70 19.32
CA PRO A 112 -7.59 10.71 20.43
C PRO A 112 -7.70 12.08 21.10
N CYS A 113 -6.62 12.85 21.17
CA CYS A 113 -6.65 14.19 21.75
C CYS A 113 -7.55 15.14 20.97
N ASN A 114 -7.43 15.14 19.65
CA ASN A 114 -8.27 15.97 18.80
C ASN A 114 -9.74 15.54 18.85
N ASP A 115 -10.02 14.24 18.86
CA ASP A 115 -11.38 13.70 18.97
C ASP A 115 -12.05 14.08 20.30
N ILE A 116 -11.29 14.18 21.38
CA ILE A 116 -11.77 14.68 22.67
C ILE A 116 -12.11 16.18 22.59
N ILE A 117 -11.20 16.97 22.02
CA ILE A 117 -11.36 18.44 21.93
C ILE A 117 -12.59 18.82 21.12
N ILE A 118 -12.83 18.15 19.99
CA ILE A 118 -13.98 18.44 19.11
C ILE A 118 -15.26 17.69 19.51
N ASP A 119 -15.28 17.01 20.68
CA ASP A 119 -16.40 16.19 21.19
C ASP A 119 -16.93 15.16 20.16
N ASN A 120 -16.02 14.62 19.36
CA ASN A 120 -16.37 13.70 18.27
C ASN A 120 -16.58 12.26 18.74
N ILE A 121 -16.08 11.92 19.92
CA ILE A 121 -16.16 10.56 20.50
C ILE A 121 -17.60 10.11 20.72
N LYS A 122 -18.46 11.01 21.17
CA LYS A 122 -19.87 10.70 21.49
C LYS A 122 -20.77 10.60 20.27
N LYS A 123 -20.37 11.15 19.13
CA LYS A 123 -21.20 11.24 17.92
C LYS A 123 -21.02 10.06 16.95
N LYS A 124 -20.03 9.19 17.19
CA LYS A 124 -19.76 8.05 16.32
C LYS A 124 -20.72 6.90 16.57
N GLN A 125 -21.90 6.95 15.95
CA GLN A 125 -22.74 5.76 15.80
C GLN A 125 -22.15 4.88 14.71
N TYR A 126 -21.58 3.74 15.11
CA TYR A 126 -21.05 2.76 14.16
C TYR A 126 -22.21 1.93 13.60
N ASN A 127 -22.57 2.17 12.37
CA ASN A 127 -23.40 1.23 11.62
C ASN A 127 -22.56 -0.05 11.39
N SER A 128 -23.15 -1.20 11.63
CA SER A 128 -22.47 -2.48 11.85
C SER A 128 -21.69 -3.07 10.65
N TYR A 129 -21.76 -2.49 9.49
CA TYR A 129 -21.26 -3.10 8.24
C TYR A 129 -20.08 -2.39 7.58
N ASP A 130 -19.82 -1.13 7.91
CA ASP A 130 -18.76 -0.38 7.24
C ASP A 130 -17.88 0.34 8.26
N THR A 131 -16.90 -0.37 8.80
CA THR A 131 -16.06 0.11 9.89
C THR A 131 -14.72 0.64 9.41
N TYR A 132 -14.28 0.22 8.21
CA TYR A 132 -13.03 0.68 7.62
C TYR A 132 -13.21 2.02 6.92
N LYS A 133 -12.33 2.97 7.24
CA LYS A 133 -12.26 4.28 6.61
C LYS A 133 -10.86 4.49 6.03
N PRO A 134 -10.74 5.21 4.90
CA PRO A 134 -9.42 5.58 4.41
C PRO A 134 -8.75 6.56 5.38
N ALA A 135 -7.58 6.20 5.89
CA ALA A 135 -6.73 7.05 6.69
C ALA A 135 -5.38 7.21 5.98
N LYS A 136 -4.77 8.39 6.04
CA LYS A 136 -3.43 8.59 5.49
C LYS A 136 -2.44 7.64 6.16
N PHE A 137 -1.51 7.12 5.36
CA PHE A 137 -0.48 6.21 5.85
C PHE A 137 0.55 6.96 6.70
N TYR A 138 0.54 6.70 7.99
CA TYR A 138 1.51 7.23 8.96
C TYR A 138 2.12 6.09 9.77
N PRO A 139 3.27 5.55 9.38
CA PRO A 139 3.96 4.55 10.17
C PRO A 139 4.48 5.17 11.48
N THR A 140 4.45 4.39 12.55
CA THR A 140 4.83 4.84 13.88
C THR A 140 6.19 4.30 14.34
N ASN A 141 6.71 3.28 13.66
CA ASN A 141 8.00 2.68 14.01
C ASN A 141 8.74 2.17 12.75
N PRO A 142 9.70 2.92 12.20
CA PRO A 142 10.00 4.31 12.55
C PRO A 142 8.85 5.26 12.20
N SER A 143 8.76 6.38 12.91
CA SER A 143 7.74 7.39 12.63
C SER A 143 8.13 8.19 11.39
N ASP A 144 7.24 8.28 10.40
CA ASP A 144 7.42 9.14 9.23
C ASP A 144 6.09 9.84 8.88
N GLU A 145 6.07 11.15 9.09
CA GLU A 145 4.90 11.98 8.81
C GLU A 145 4.67 12.19 7.31
N SER A 146 5.68 11.96 6.49
CA SER A 146 5.64 12.14 5.04
C SER A 146 5.39 10.84 4.27
N ALA A 147 5.35 9.70 4.93
CA ALA A 147 5.20 8.38 4.30
C ALA A 147 3.93 8.22 3.45
N HIS A 148 2.92 9.07 3.68
CA HIS A 148 1.71 9.09 2.87
C HIS A 148 1.88 9.85 1.54
N ILE A 149 3.05 10.45 1.27
CA ILE A 149 3.31 11.24 0.06
C ILE A 149 4.17 10.42 -0.89
N CYS A 150 3.67 10.16 -2.09
CA CYS A 150 4.42 9.45 -3.12
C CYS A 150 4.47 10.28 -4.40
N ASN A 151 5.67 10.55 -4.91
CA ASN A 151 5.87 11.26 -6.16
C ASN A 151 6.20 10.27 -7.27
N ILE A 152 5.37 10.23 -8.32
CA ILE A 152 5.55 9.31 -9.44
C ILE A 152 5.75 10.10 -10.72
N ILE A 153 6.85 9.83 -11.42
CA ILE A 153 7.16 10.43 -12.72
C ILE A 153 6.16 9.91 -13.72
N GLY A 154 5.51 10.83 -14.43
CA GLY A 154 4.57 10.50 -15.48
C GLY A 154 5.23 10.34 -16.84
N GLN A 155 4.48 9.73 -17.75
CA GLN A 155 4.79 9.60 -19.16
C GLN A 155 3.74 10.38 -19.96
N LEU A 156 4.16 10.99 -21.06
CA LEU A 156 3.23 11.66 -21.98
C LEU A 156 2.62 10.62 -22.91
N ASP A 157 1.31 10.65 -23.05
CA ASP A 157 0.60 9.88 -24.07
C ASP A 157 0.70 10.55 -25.47
N GLU A 158 0.15 9.90 -26.48
CA GLU A 158 0.14 10.38 -27.86
C GLU A 158 -0.57 11.76 -28.02
N SER A 159 -1.42 12.11 -27.07
CA SER A 159 -2.16 13.38 -27.02
C SER A 159 -1.47 14.44 -26.15
N ASN A 160 -0.24 14.19 -25.70
CA ASN A 160 0.53 15.03 -24.79
C ASN A 160 -0.07 15.20 -23.39
N ASN A 161 -0.93 14.27 -22.94
CA ASN A 161 -1.40 14.26 -21.57
C ASN A 161 -0.44 13.46 -20.69
N LEU A 162 -0.15 13.98 -19.51
CA LEU A 162 0.68 13.30 -18.54
C LEU A 162 -0.11 12.19 -17.85
N LYS A 163 0.41 10.95 -17.91
CA LYS A 163 -0.16 9.78 -17.26
C LYS A 163 0.87 9.11 -16.37
N ILE A 164 0.41 8.42 -15.34
CA ILE A 164 1.22 7.52 -14.53
C ILE A 164 0.72 6.10 -14.73
N LEU A 165 1.66 5.19 -14.93
CA LEU A 165 1.38 3.80 -15.23
C LEU A 165 1.98 2.90 -14.15
N THR A 166 1.34 1.76 -13.91
CA THR A 166 1.92 0.64 -13.14
C THR A 166 3.05 -0.01 -13.94
N GLU A 167 3.79 -0.93 -13.33
CA GLU A 167 4.78 -1.75 -14.03
C GLU A 167 4.15 -2.63 -15.11
N GLU A 168 2.87 -2.97 -14.98
CA GLU A 168 2.10 -3.77 -15.93
C GLU A 168 1.53 -2.94 -17.09
N GLY A 169 1.63 -1.60 -17.00
CA GLY A 169 1.18 -0.66 -18.02
C GLY A 169 -0.23 -0.11 -17.81
N ASP A 170 -0.88 -0.43 -16.70
CA ASP A 170 -2.19 0.10 -16.37
C ASP A 170 -2.11 1.54 -15.88
N GLU A 171 -3.03 2.41 -16.33
CA GLU A 171 -3.10 3.79 -15.88
C GLU A 171 -3.61 3.86 -14.43
N ILE A 172 -2.88 4.58 -13.58
CA ILE A 172 -3.28 4.82 -12.21
C ILE A 172 -4.31 5.94 -12.17
N GLU A 173 -5.51 5.61 -11.68
CA GLU A 173 -6.62 6.56 -11.54
C GLU A 173 -6.83 6.98 -10.08
N ASP A 174 -7.61 8.05 -9.90
CA ASP A 174 -7.98 8.56 -8.57
C ASP A 174 -8.93 7.58 -7.85
N ASN A 175 -8.71 7.34 -6.56
CA ASN A 175 -9.46 6.41 -5.73
C ASN A 175 -9.35 4.93 -6.14
N THR A 176 -8.26 4.52 -6.76
CA THR A 176 -7.95 3.11 -7.03
C THR A 176 -7.04 2.53 -5.96
N ILE A 177 -7.05 1.21 -5.84
CA ILE A 177 -6.09 0.50 -4.98
C ILE A 177 -4.93 0.08 -5.85
N VAL A 178 -3.73 0.46 -5.44
CA VAL A 178 -2.48 0.17 -6.13
C VAL A 178 -1.52 -0.50 -5.17
N GLU A 179 -0.88 -1.57 -5.59
CA GLU A 179 0.17 -2.26 -4.86
C GLU A 179 1.52 -1.57 -5.10
N PHE A 180 2.20 -1.23 -4.02
CA PHE A 180 3.53 -0.60 -4.07
C PHE A 180 4.57 -1.54 -3.50
N SER A 181 5.70 -1.68 -4.20
CA SER A 181 6.90 -2.30 -3.65
C SER A 181 7.63 -1.31 -2.73
N TYR A 182 8.22 -1.84 -1.66
CA TYR A 182 8.90 -1.04 -0.64
C TYR A 182 10.42 -1.18 -0.77
#